data_ba87298215023cf72bf3a6b0940d9e96
#
_entry.id   ba87298215023cf72bf3a6b0940d9e96
#
_cell.length_a   1.000
_cell.length_b   1.000
_cell.length_c   1.000
_cell.angle_alpha   90.00
_cell.angle_beta   90.00
_cell.angle_gamma   90.00
#
_symmetry.space_group_name_H-M   'P 1'
#
loop_
_entity.id
_entity.type
_entity.pdbx_description
1 polymer ?
#
loop_
_entity_poly.entity_id
_entity_poly.type
_entity_poly.pdbx_seq_one_letter_code
_entity_poly.pdbx_strand_id
1 'polypeptide(L)'
;MNKNIAFFYLKKIKYALMGSRVQFVAKFFYDFVIYLELALQNFLDSLKPAAPSNSELLNELTIVIKTFERYKALVRLLRSIRKYYPSIKIIVVDDSLHPEEVKSVEKITMPYNSGISAGRNAALGCVATKYTLFLDDDFVFFRKTKIEDSLYLIDSDSRIDILGGKVIDLPFFTIHAYSKIGLYPTDSQPVAPIGSKISGLPVYDKVPNFFICRTDRIKKVGWDNKLKKLEHADFFTRARGVLLTVYDEKFACLHAPTPFDGKYMKLRNDCAVERFILMKKYFSKNATPQ
;
A
#
# COMPACT_ATOMS: atom_id res chain seq x y z
N MET A 1 -19.34 -8.99 24.55
CA MET A 1 -17.87 -8.78 24.66
C MET A 1 -17.51 -7.64 23.74
N ASN A 2 -16.87 -6.59 24.23
CA ASN A 2 -16.55 -5.37 23.47
C ASN A 2 -15.56 -5.74 22.34
N LYS A 3 -15.92 -5.47 21.06
CA LYS A 3 -15.09 -5.82 19.88
C LYS A 3 -13.63 -5.35 19.99
N ASN A 4 -13.41 -4.22 20.68
CA ASN A 4 -12.07 -3.67 20.91
C ASN A 4 -11.22 -4.52 21.89
N ILE A 5 -11.85 -5.14 22.88
CA ILE A 5 -11.16 -6.00 23.86
C ILE A 5 -10.74 -7.32 23.20
N ALA A 6 -11.64 -7.95 22.45
CA ALA A 6 -11.33 -9.17 21.70
C ALA A 6 -10.17 -8.95 20.70
N PHE A 7 -10.21 -7.85 19.95
CA PHE A 7 -9.16 -7.48 19.03
C PHE A 7 -7.80 -7.27 19.69
N PHE A 8 -7.77 -6.62 20.86
CA PHE A 8 -6.54 -6.42 21.62
C PHE A 8 -5.90 -7.76 22.07
N TYR A 9 -6.71 -8.71 22.55
CA TYR A 9 -6.22 -10.04 22.93
C TYR A 9 -5.75 -10.85 21.72
N LEU A 10 -6.47 -10.82 20.60
CA LEU A 10 -6.07 -11.49 19.36
C LEU A 10 -4.73 -10.93 18.84
N LYS A 11 -4.52 -9.63 18.92
CA LYS A 11 -3.25 -9.00 18.56
C LYS A 11 -2.12 -9.45 19.48
N LYS A 12 -2.34 -9.56 20.80
CA LYS A 12 -1.35 -10.11 21.75
C LYS A 12 -1.02 -11.57 21.45
N ILE A 13 -2.03 -12.41 21.21
CA ILE A 13 -1.84 -13.82 20.84
C ILE A 13 -1.04 -13.92 19.54
N LYS A 14 -1.36 -13.13 18.52
CA LYS A 14 -0.60 -13.06 17.28
C LYS A 14 0.89 -12.81 17.52
N TYR A 15 1.22 -11.79 18.34
CA TYR A 15 2.62 -11.46 18.64
C TYR A 15 3.30 -12.54 19.49
N ALA A 16 2.60 -13.18 20.42
CA ALA A 16 3.14 -14.28 21.22
C ALA A 16 3.43 -15.53 20.39
N LEU A 17 2.63 -15.78 19.34
CA LEU A 17 2.83 -16.90 18.44
C LEU A 17 3.93 -16.63 17.39
N MET A 18 4.18 -15.38 17.05
CA MET A 18 5.26 -15.00 16.12
C MET A 18 6.62 -15.29 16.78
N GLY A 19 7.47 -16.08 16.09
CA GLY A 19 8.78 -16.50 16.62
C GLY A 19 8.74 -17.64 17.63
N SER A 20 7.56 -18.16 18.00
CA SER A 20 7.43 -19.34 18.89
C SER A 20 7.65 -20.66 18.13
N ARG A 21 7.90 -21.76 18.87
CA ARG A 21 8.01 -23.12 18.29
C ARG A 21 6.73 -23.58 17.58
N VAL A 22 5.57 -23.02 17.94
CA VAL A 22 4.27 -23.34 17.33
C VAL A 22 3.88 -22.39 16.17
N GLN A 23 4.77 -21.50 15.79
CA GLN A 23 4.52 -20.55 14.69
C GLN A 23 4.07 -21.24 13.39
N PHE A 24 4.60 -22.44 13.10
CA PHE A 24 4.22 -23.20 11.91
C PHE A 24 2.74 -23.60 11.94
N VAL A 25 2.24 -24.05 13.09
CA VAL A 25 0.83 -24.42 13.28
C VAL A 25 -0.04 -23.16 13.16
N ALA A 26 0.38 -22.06 13.80
CA ALA A 26 -0.31 -20.78 13.71
C ALA A 26 -0.39 -20.27 12.27
N LYS A 27 0.70 -20.41 11.50
CA LYS A 27 0.73 -20.08 10.06
C LYS A 27 -0.30 -20.87 9.29
N PHE A 28 -0.36 -22.19 9.48
CA PHE A 28 -1.30 -23.06 8.76
C PHE A 28 -2.76 -22.61 8.99
N PHE A 29 -3.16 -22.44 10.25
CA PHE A 29 -4.51 -22.00 10.57
C PHE A 29 -4.81 -20.58 10.08
N TYR A 30 -3.88 -19.67 10.20
CA TYR A 30 -4.04 -18.31 9.72
C TYR A 30 -4.21 -18.25 8.20
N ASP A 31 -3.33 -18.92 7.46
CA ASP A 31 -3.38 -18.99 6.00
C ASP A 31 -4.68 -19.67 5.53
N PHE A 32 -5.16 -20.69 6.27
CA PHE A 32 -6.44 -21.35 5.99
C PHE A 32 -7.63 -20.41 6.19
N VAL A 33 -7.66 -19.61 7.27
CA VAL A 33 -8.72 -18.62 7.50
C VAL A 33 -8.70 -17.55 6.40
N ILE A 34 -7.53 -17.03 6.04
CA ILE A 34 -7.39 -16.08 4.92
C ILE A 34 -7.91 -16.70 3.62
N TYR A 35 -7.59 -17.96 3.35
CA TYR A 35 -8.07 -18.66 2.17
C TYR A 35 -9.61 -18.76 2.15
N LEU A 36 -10.23 -19.16 3.27
CA LEU A 36 -11.68 -19.23 3.39
C LEU A 36 -12.36 -17.88 3.18
N GLU A 37 -11.82 -16.81 3.79
CA GLU A 37 -12.35 -15.45 3.63
C GLU A 37 -12.28 -15.00 2.17
N LEU A 38 -11.16 -15.23 1.50
CA LEU A 38 -11.00 -14.90 0.09
C LEU A 38 -11.89 -15.76 -0.82
N ALA A 39 -12.08 -17.04 -0.51
CA ALA A 39 -13.00 -17.90 -1.23
C ALA A 39 -14.45 -17.43 -1.08
N LEU A 40 -14.85 -17.04 0.14
CA LEU A 40 -16.17 -16.46 0.41
C LEU A 40 -16.37 -15.15 -0.36
N GLN A 41 -15.38 -14.23 -0.34
CA GLN A 41 -15.46 -12.99 -1.12
C GLN A 41 -15.61 -13.28 -2.63
N ASN A 42 -14.81 -14.22 -3.16
CA ASN A 42 -14.92 -14.62 -4.56
C ASN A 42 -16.30 -15.22 -4.91
N PHE A 43 -16.88 -16.00 -4.01
CA PHE A 43 -18.22 -16.53 -4.17
C PHE A 43 -19.27 -15.42 -4.14
N LEU A 44 -19.22 -14.51 -3.18
CA LEU A 44 -20.13 -13.37 -3.10
C LEU A 44 -20.03 -12.46 -4.34
N ASP A 45 -18.82 -12.29 -4.87
CA ASP A 45 -18.58 -11.53 -6.10
C ASP A 45 -19.16 -12.24 -7.33
N SER A 46 -19.17 -13.58 -7.36
CA SER A 46 -19.76 -14.34 -8.47
C SER A 46 -21.29 -14.25 -8.50
N LEU A 47 -21.93 -14.06 -7.34
CA LEU A 47 -23.39 -13.85 -7.25
C LEU A 47 -23.83 -12.49 -7.82
N LYS A 48 -22.95 -11.50 -7.82
CA LYS A 48 -23.20 -10.16 -8.38
C LYS A 48 -21.95 -9.74 -9.15
N PRO A 49 -21.74 -10.26 -10.37
CA PRO A 49 -20.56 -9.89 -11.15
C PRO A 49 -20.56 -8.39 -11.40
N ALA A 50 -19.41 -7.77 -11.20
CA ALA A 50 -19.22 -6.38 -11.59
C ALA A 50 -19.24 -6.30 -13.13
N ALA A 51 -19.96 -5.34 -13.67
CA ALA A 51 -19.84 -5.04 -15.09
C ALA A 51 -18.39 -4.68 -15.41
N PRO A 52 -17.82 -5.17 -16.53
CA PRO A 52 -16.50 -4.76 -16.95
C PRO A 52 -16.48 -3.24 -17.15
N SER A 53 -15.48 -2.59 -16.55
CA SER A 53 -15.31 -1.15 -16.73
C SER A 53 -14.67 -0.88 -18.08
N ASN A 54 -15.37 -0.15 -18.94
CA ASN A 54 -14.89 0.32 -20.25
C ASN A 54 -14.43 1.78 -20.21
N SER A 55 -14.03 2.28 -19.03
CA SER A 55 -13.55 3.66 -18.90
C SER A 55 -12.23 3.86 -19.65
N GLU A 56 -12.19 4.78 -20.60
CA GLU A 56 -10.97 5.16 -21.32
C GLU A 56 -9.88 5.67 -20.39
N LEU A 57 -10.25 6.23 -19.23
CA LEU A 57 -9.31 6.66 -18.20
C LEU A 57 -8.44 5.52 -17.66
N LEU A 58 -8.88 4.26 -17.75
CA LEU A 58 -8.07 3.11 -17.35
C LEU A 58 -6.81 2.94 -18.21
N ASN A 59 -6.84 3.42 -19.47
CA ASN A 59 -5.67 3.41 -20.34
C ASN A 59 -4.60 4.42 -19.90
N GLU A 60 -5.01 5.43 -19.13
CA GLU A 60 -4.14 6.46 -18.55
C GLU A 60 -3.62 6.07 -17.15
N LEU A 61 -3.78 4.81 -16.74
CA LEU A 61 -3.33 4.31 -15.43
C LEU A 61 -2.33 3.18 -15.59
N THR A 62 -1.24 3.24 -14.82
CA THR A 62 -0.33 2.11 -14.59
C THR A 62 -0.36 1.72 -13.12
N ILE A 63 -0.56 0.44 -12.84
CA ILE A 63 -0.42 -0.13 -11.50
C ILE A 63 1.05 -0.44 -11.24
N VAL A 64 1.59 0.01 -10.10
CA VAL A 64 2.95 -0.26 -9.65
C VAL A 64 2.90 -1.14 -8.39
N ILE A 65 3.56 -2.29 -8.45
CA ILE A 65 3.64 -3.25 -7.36
C ILE A 65 5.12 -3.52 -7.05
N LYS A 66 5.53 -3.32 -5.80
CA LYS A 66 6.84 -3.74 -5.33
C LYS A 66 6.69 -5.05 -4.55
N THR A 67 7.44 -6.07 -4.93
CA THR A 67 7.49 -7.37 -4.22
C THR A 67 8.88 -7.71 -3.72
N PHE A 68 8.95 -8.50 -2.65
CA PHE A 68 10.18 -9.02 -2.07
C PHE A 68 9.91 -10.33 -1.33
N GLU A 69 10.48 -11.46 -1.80
CA GLU A 69 10.39 -12.79 -1.18
C GLU A 69 8.94 -13.31 -0.96
N ARG A 70 7.93 -12.76 -1.65
CA ARG A 70 6.50 -13.07 -1.44
C ARG A 70 5.74 -13.40 -2.73
N TYR A 71 6.32 -14.20 -3.60
CA TYR A 71 5.74 -14.55 -4.89
C TYR A 71 4.27 -15.02 -4.82
N LYS A 72 3.91 -15.85 -3.82
CA LYS A 72 2.51 -16.33 -3.66
C LYS A 72 1.53 -15.18 -3.39
N ALA A 73 1.93 -14.17 -2.63
CA ALA A 73 1.11 -12.99 -2.37
C ALA A 73 0.96 -12.16 -3.65
N LEU A 74 2.06 -11.90 -4.35
CA LEU A 74 2.06 -11.22 -5.65
C LEU A 74 1.12 -11.90 -6.66
N VAL A 75 1.22 -13.22 -6.85
CA VAL A 75 0.36 -13.96 -7.79
C VAL A 75 -1.12 -13.85 -7.40
N ARG A 76 -1.43 -13.90 -6.10
CA ARG A 76 -2.80 -13.70 -5.61
C ARG A 76 -3.32 -12.31 -5.95
N LEU A 77 -2.52 -11.26 -5.71
CA LEU A 77 -2.86 -9.89 -6.09
C LEU A 77 -3.10 -9.78 -7.60
N LEU A 78 -2.17 -10.24 -8.43
CA LEU A 78 -2.27 -10.16 -9.89
C LEU A 78 -3.52 -10.87 -10.42
N ARG A 79 -3.85 -12.06 -9.89
CA ARG A 79 -5.09 -12.76 -10.25
C ARG A 79 -6.33 -11.94 -9.89
N SER A 80 -6.33 -11.28 -8.73
CA SER A 80 -7.44 -10.44 -8.31
C SER A 80 -7.56 -9.19 -9.19
N ILE A 81 -6.45 -8.56 -9.58
CA ILE A 81 -6.45 -7.42 -10.51
C ILE A 81 -7.03 -7.86 -11.88
N ARG A 82 -6.50 -8.96 -12.45
CA ARG A 82 -6.92 -9.43 -13.78
C ARG A 82 -8.38 -9.87 -13.84
N LYS A 83 -8.97 -10.28 -12.71
CA LYS A 83 -10.40 -10.61 -12.61
C LYS A 83 -11.29 -9.40 -12.90
N TYR A 84 -10.91 -8.19 -12.46
CA TYR A 84 -11.72 -6.97 -12.61
C TYR A 84 -11.20 -6.03 -13.71
N TYR A 85 -9.88 -6.07 -13.96
CA TYR A 85 -9.17 -5.18 -14.89
C TYR A 85 -8.21 -6.01 -15.75
N PRO A 86 -8.71 -6.77 -16.75
CA PRO A 86 -7.91 -7.75 -17.51
C PRO A 86 -6.79 -7.12 -18.32
N SER A 87 -6.97 -5.90 -18.83
CA SER A 87 -6.03 -5.23 -19.75
C SER A 87 -5.20 -4.10 -19.13
N ILE A 88 -5.40 -3.78 -17.83
CA ILE A 88 -4.70 -2.67 -17.19
C ILE A 88 -3.18 -2.86 -17.20
N LYS A 89 -2.42 -1.81 -17.42
CA LYS A 89 -0.95 -1.84 -17.37
C LYS A 89 -0.46 -2.09 -15.95
N ILE A 90 0.48 -3.03 -15.78
CA ILE A 90 1.08 -3.36 -14.48
C ILE A 90 2.58 -3.42 -14.63
N ILE A 91 3.29 -2.72 -13.75
CA ILE A 91 4.73 -2.82 -13.55
C ILE A 91 4.98 -3.50 -12.20
N VAL A 92 5.71 -4.61 -12.21
CA VAL A 92 6.15 -5.31 -11.00
C VAL A 92 7.64 -5.10 -10.82
N VAL A 93 8.05 -4.59 -9.65
CA VAL A 93 9.46 -4.50 -9.27
C VAL A 93 9.76 -5.57 -8.25
N ASP A 94 10.76 -6.41 -8.54
CA ASP A 94 11.14 -7.56 -7.73
C ASP A 94 12.63 -7.47 -7.37
N ASP A 95 12.94 -7.40 -6.07
CA ASP A 95 14.29 -7.45 -5.52
C ASP A 95 14.53 -8.68 -4.64
N SER A 96 13.77 -9.75 -4.88
CA SER A 96 13.95 -11.05 -4.23
C SER A 96 15.30 -11.69 -4.62
N LEU A 97 15.77 -12.63 -3.81
CA LEU A 97 17.02 -13.37 -4.10
C LEU A 97 16.88 -14.20 -5.39
N HIS A 98 15.71 -14.79 -5.59
CA HIS A 98 15.36 -15.57 -6.77
C HIS A 98 14.04 -15.05 -7.36
N PRO A 99 14.11 -13.99 -8.20
CA PRO A 99 12.91 -13.40 -8.79
C PRO A 99 12.22 -14.38 -9.75
N GLU A 100 10.95 -14.71 -9.48
CA GLU A 100 10.18 -15.62 -10.33
C GLU A 100 9.51 -14.88 -11.50
N GLU A 101 9.34 -15.57 -12.63
CA GLU A 101 8.67 -14.99 -13.79
C GLU A 101 7.16 -14.83 -13.57
N VAL A 102 6.64 -13.67 -13.96
CA VAL A 102 5.22 -13.33 -13.88
C VAL A 102 4.70 -12.94 -15.27
N LYS A 103 3.61 -13.57 -15.69
CA LYS A 103 3.03 -13.33 -17.01
C LYS A 103 2.17 -12.06 -17.04
N SER A 104 2.09 -11.45 -18.23
CA SER A 104 1.18 -10.31 -18.50
C SER A 104 1.43 -9.07 -17.66
N VAL A 105 2.67 -8.82 -17.25
CA VAL A 105 3.13 -7.62 -16.56
C VAL A 105 4.49 -7.19 -17.11
N GLU A 106 4.81 -5.92 -17.02
CA GLU A 106 6.18 -5.44 -17.17
C GLU A 106 6.93 -5.71 -15.86
N LYS A 107 8.08 -6.38 -15.93
CA LYS A 107 8.87 -6.74 -14.75
C LYS A 107 10.22 -6.03 -14.75
N ILE A 108 10.54 -5.42 -13.62
CA ILE A 108 11.83 -4.83 -13.33
C ILE A 108 12.48 -5.64 -12.23
N THR A 109 13.58 -6.33 -12.54
CA THR A 109 14.38 -7.05 -11.55
C THR A 109 15.46 -6.12 -11.01
N MET A 110 15.59 -6.05 -9.69
CA MET A 110 16.58 -5.22 -8.99
C MET A 110 17.54 -6.07 -8.18
N PRO A 111 18.72 -5.53 -7.80
CA PRO A 111 19.60 -6.20 -6.86
C PRO A 111 18.88 -6.61 -5.58
N TYR A 112 19.29 -7.76 -5.00
CA TYR A 112 18.67 -8.31 -3.80
C TYR A 112 18.54 -7.28 -2.69
N ASN A 113 17.33 -7.18 -2.12
CA ASN A 113 17.01 -6.31 -0.98
C ASN A 113 17.34 -4.82 -1.24
N SER A 114 17.06 -4.32 -2.45
CA SER A 114 17.16 -2.89 -2.78
C SER A 114 16.17 -2.03 -1.99
N GLY A 115 15.02 -2.59 -1.61
CA GLY A 115 14.02 -1.96 -0.75
C GLY A 115 12.86 -1.29 -1.50
N ILE A 116 11.84 -0.93 -0.72
CA ILE A 116 10.57 -0.40 -1.26
C ILE A 116 10.79 0.93 -1.98
N SER A 117 11.55 1.87 -1.40
CA SER A 117 11.80 3.19 -1.98
C SER A 117 12.47 3.10 -3.34
N ALA A 118 13.58 2.35 -3.42
CA ALA A 118 14.32 2.16 -4.67
C ALA A 118 13.45 1.49 -5.73
N GLY A 119 12.66 0.47 -5.33
CA GLY A 119 11.74 -0.22 -6.23
C GLY A 119 10.64 0.69 -6.76
N ARG A 120 10.00 1.49 -5.92
CA ARG A 120 8.97 2.44 -6.36
C ARG A 120 9.53 3.53 -7.27
N ASN A 121 10.73 4.05 -6.97
CA ASN A 121 11.38 5.03 -7.84
C ASN A 121 11.75 4.44 -9.21
N ALA A 122 12.27 3.19 -9.25
CA ALA A 122 12.57 2.50 -10.50
C ALA A 122 11.31 2.33 -11.36
N ALA A 123 10.22 1.83 -10.77
CA ALA A 123 8.96 1.71 -11.49
C ALA A 123 8.44 3.07 -11.97
N LEU A 124 8.47 4.07 -11.12
CA LEU A 124 7.98 5.42 -11.43
C LEU A 124 8.75 6.05 -12.60
N GLY A 125 10.04 5.72 -12.75
CA GLY A 125 10.85 6.11 -13.92
C GLY A 125 10.33 5.54 -15.22
N CYS A 126 9.72 4.34 -15.22
CA CYS A 126 9.18 3.65 -16.38
C CYS A 126 7.70 4.00 -16.67
N VAL A 127 6.97 4.57 -15.69
CA VAL A 127 5.56 4.94 -15.90
C VAL A 127 5.45 6.12 -16.86
N ALA A 128 4.74 5.90 -17.98
CA ALA A 128 4.43 6.90 -19.00
C ALA A 128 2.99 7.42 -18.93
N THR A 129 2.10 6.76 -18.17
CA THR A 129 0.69 7.13 -18.05
C THR A 129 0.49 8.33 -17.10
N LYS A 130 -0.62 9.05 -17.31
CA LYS A 130 -1.02 10.23 -16.51
C LYS A 130 -1.14 9.91 -15.02
N TYR A 131 -1.62 8.70 -14.70
CA TYR A 131 -1.87 8.24 -13.32
C TYR A 131 -1.07 7.00 -12.98
N THR A 132 -0.72 6.89 -11.71
CA THR A 132 -0.10 5.70 -11.12
C THR A 132 -0.91 5.24 -9.91
N LEU A 133 -1.21 3.94 -9.82
CA LEU A 133 -1.76 3.30 -8.62
C LEU A 133 -0.65 2.50 -7.94
N PHE A 134 -0.28 2.88 -6.72
CA PHE A 134 0.67 2.13 -5.90
C PHE A 134 -0.04 1.08 -5.04
N LEU A 135 0.52 -0.13 -5.02
CA LEU A 135 0.01 -1.28 -4.26
C LEU A 135 1.15 -1.98 -3.51
N ASP A 136 0.84 -2.50 -2.32
CA ASP A 136 1.65 -3.54 -1.68
C ASP A 136 1.24 -4.93 -2.23
N ASP A 137 2.18 -5.87 -2.32
CA ASP A 137 2.00 -7.16 -3.01
C ASP A 137 1.08 -8.16 -2.27
N ASP A 138 0.65 -7.86 -1.04
CA ASP A 138 -0.30 -8.63 -0.25
C ASP A 138 -1.73 -8.05 -0.21
N PHE A 139 -2.03 -7.09 -1.09
CA PHE A 139 -3.40 -6.64 -1.31
C PHE A 139 -4.18 -7.58 -2.21
N VAL A 140 -5.50 -7.47 -2.17
CA VAL A 140 -6.43 -8.26 -3.00
C VAL A 140 -7.59 -7.37 -3.43
N PHE A 141 -7.85 -7.32 -4.74
CA PHE A 141 -9.01 -6.62 -5.30
C PHE A 141 -10.27 -7.45 -5.09
N PHE A 142 -11.37 -6.77 -4.88
CA PHE A 142 -12.70 -7.34 -4.74
C PHE A 142 -13.73 -6.39 -5.36
N ARG A 143 -15.01 -6.77 -5.39
CA ARG A 143 -16.07 -6.00 -6.08
C ARG A 143 -16.18 -4.52 -5.70
N LYS A 144 -15.64 -4.12 -4.52
CA LYS A 144 -15.62 -2.71 -4.08
C LYS A 144 -14.33 -1.98 -4.45
N THR A 145 -13.39 -2.64 -5.10
CA THR A 145 -12.20 -1.97 -5.65
C THR A 145 -12.59 -1.34 -6.99
N LYS A 146 -13.11 -0.10 -6.91
CA LYS A 146 -13.61 0.66 -8.06
C LYS A 146 -12.57 1.70 -8.48
N ILE A 147 -11.62 1.29 -9.34
CA ILE A 147 -10.55 2.17 -9.82
C ILE A 147 -11.14 3.31 -10.67
N GLU A 148 -12.09 3.02 -11.53
CA GLU A 148 -12.73 3.96 -12.47
C GLU A 148 -13.37 5.14 -11.75
N ASP A 149 -14.08 4.91 -10.64
CA ASP A 149 -14.73 5.96 -9.85
C ASP A 149 -13.67 6.92 -9.25
N SER A 150 -12.58 6.35 -8.73
CA SER A 150 -11.48 7.13 -8.14
C SER A 150 -10.66 7.87 -9.18
N LEU A 151 -10.46 7.28 -10.37
CA LEU A 151 -9.82 7.95 -11.50
C LEU A 151 -10.65 9.13 -11.98
N TYR A 152 -11.97 8.98 -12.06
CA TYR A 152 -12.87 10.07 -12.41
C TYR A 152 -12.78 11.23 -11.41
N LEU A 153 -12.73 10.92 -10.10
CA LEU A 153 -12.61 11.95 -9.05
C LEU A 153 -11.28 12.72 -9.15
N ILE A 154 -10.15 12.02 -9.28
CA ILE A 154 -8.85 12.70 -9.40
C ILE A 154 -8.69 13.41 -10.74
N ASP A 155 -9.31 12.93 -11.83
CA ASP A 155 -9.25 13.58 -13.14
C ASP A 155 -10.07 14.86 -13.16
N SER A 156 -11.25 14.85 -12.53
CA SER A 156 -12.19 15.99 -12.51
C SER A 156 -11.71 17.18 -11.67
N ASP A 157 -10.77 16.99 -10.75
CA ASP A 157 -10.20 18.09 -9.95
C ASP A 157 -8.67 18.09 -9.99
N SER A 158 -8.12 19.02 -10.79
CA SER A 158 -6.66 19.11 -11.00
C SER A 158 -5.86 19.50 -9.76
N ARG A 159 -6.51 19.88 -8.67
CA ARG A 159 -5.86 20.18 -7.37
C ARG A 159 -5.45 18.91 -6.65
N ILE A 160 -6.17 17.79 -6.86
CA ILE A 160 -5.90 16.51 -6.19
C ILE A 160 -4.67 15.86 -6.83
N ASP A 161 -3.62 15.66 -6.06
CA ASP A 161 -2.39 14.99 -6.49
C ASP A 161 -2.36 13.52 -6.09
N ILE A 162 -2.89 13.18 -4.90
CA ILE A 162 -2.98 11.83 -4.36
C ILE A 162 -4.40 11.56 -3.85
N LEU A 163 -4.99 10.46 -4.29
CA LEU A 163 -6.27 9.93 -3.80
C LEU A 163 -6.03 8.56 -3.16
N GLY A 164 -6.03 8.52 -1.84
CA GLY A 164 -5.86 7.30 -1.06
C GLY A 164 -7.17 6.56 -0.85
N GLY A 165 -7.07 5.23 -0.81
CA GLY A 165 -8.21 4.34 -0.57
C GLY A 165 -8.13 3.63 0.78
N LYS A 166 -9.19 2.92 1.10
CA LYS A 166 -9.38 2.12 2.32
C LYS A 166 -8.71 0.76 2.19
N VAL A 167 -7.87 0.42 3.14
CA VAL A 167 -7.28 -0.91 3.28
C VAL A 167 -7.99 -1.65 4.42
N ILE A 168 -8.50 -2.84 4.13
CA ILE A 168 -9.29 -3.69 5.04
C ILE A 168 -8.47 -4.93 5.37
N ASP A 169 -7.96 -5.02 6.60
CA ASP A 169 -7.10 -6.12 7.06
C ASP A 169 -7.89 -7.38 7.32
N LEU A 170 -7.50 -8.48 6.65
CA LEU A 170 -8.01 -9.82 6.91
C LEU A 170 -7.22 -10.50 8.03
N PRO A 171 -7.81 -11.45 8.73
CA PRO A 171 -9.18 -11.96 8.62
C PRO A 171 -10.22 -11.17 9.42
N PHE A 172 -9.81 -10.13 10.16
CA PHE A 172 -10.68 -9.46 11.14
C PHE A 172 -11.46 -8.27 10.56
N PHE A 173 -11.28 -7.94 9.29
CA PHE A 173 -11.89 -6.79 8.60
C PHE A 173 -11.63 -5.47 9.32
N THR A 174 -10.43 -5.32 9.89
CA THR A 174 -10.04 -4.08 10.58
C THR A 174 -9.56 -3.02 9.61
N ILE A 175 -9.77 -1.76 9.97
CA ILE A 175 -9.38 -0.61 9.16
C ILE A 175 -8.50 0.30 10.01
N HIS A 176 -7.35 0.69 9.49
CA HIS A 176 -6.48 1.66 10.14
C HIS A 176 -6.95 3.08 9.89
N ALA A 177 -7.13 3.86 10.97
CA ALA A 177 -7.54 5.26 10.88
C ALA A 177 -6.33 6.16 10.55
N TYR A 178 -6.01 6.30 9.27
CA TYR A 178 -4.86 7.08 8.79
C TYR A 178 -4.95 8.58 9.13
N SER A 179 -6.15 9.11 9.32
CA SER A 179 -6.36 10.50 9.79
C SER A 179 -5.71 10.82 11.15
N LYS A 180 -5.40 9.78 11.95
CA LYS A 180 -4.80 9.90 13.30
C LYS A 180 -3.31 9.55 13.31
N ILE A 181 -2.72 9.15 12.18
CA ILE A 181 -1.32 8.73 12.11
C ILE A 181 -0.47 9.92 11.68
N GLY A 182 0.37 10.39 12.61
CA GLY A 182 1.22 11.56 12.41
C GLY A 182 2.31 11.37 11.35
N LEU A 183 2.83 12.51 10.88
CA LEU A 183 4.05 12.64 10.12
C LEU A 183 5.24 12.81 11.06
N TYR A 184 6.45 12.80 10.51
CA TYR A 184 7.63 13.29 11.23
C TYR A 184 7.54 14.79 11.47
N PRO A 185 8.28 15.37 12.45
CA PRO A 185 8.32 16.82 12.66
C PRO A 185 8.68 17.54 11.37
N THR A 186 7.89 18.55 11.02
CA THR A 186 8.09 19.37 9.82
C THR A 186 7.40 20.74 9.98
N ASP A 187 8.02 21.78 9.48
CA ASP A 187 7.46 23.15 9.44
C ASP A 187 6.57 23.37 8.21
N SER A 188 6.56 22.40 7.28
CA SER A 188 5.75 22.49 6.06
C SER A 188 4.26 22.50 6.39
N GLN A 189 3.55 23.52 5.91
CA GLN A 189 2.09 23.59 6.01
C GLN A 189 1.45 22.69 4.93
N PRO A 190 0.31 22.04 5.19
CA PRO A 190 -0.40 21.27 4.17
C PRO A 190 -0.93 22.21 3.07
N VAL A 191 -1.05 21.68 1.84
CA VAL A 191 -1.60 22.43 0.68
C VAL A 191 -3.04 22.91 0.94
N ALA A 192 -3.80 22.15 1.72
CA ALA A 192 -5.13 22.55 2.20
C ALA A 192 -5.29 22.08 3.67
N PRO A 193 -6.16 22.72 4.47
CA PRO A 193 -6.35 22.34 5.87
C PRO A 193 -6.75 20.87 6.02
N ILE A 194 -6.09 20.17 6.93
CA ILE A 194 -6.40 18.76 7.22
C ILE A 194 -7.83 18.63 7.73
N GLY A 195 -8.58 17.67 7.17
CA GLY A 195 -9.99 17.44 7.46
C GLY A 195 -10.95 18.34 6.65
N SER A 196 -10.45 19.38 5.94
CA SER A 196 -11.27 20.09 4.96
C SER A 196 -11.64 19.18 3.79
N LYS A 197 -12.62 19.58 2.98
CA LYS A 197 -13.08 18.78 1.85
C LYS A 197 -12.69 19.41 0.51
N ILE A 198 -12.13 18.58 -0.37
CA ILE A 198 -11.87 18.91 -1.76
C ILE A 198 -12.65 17.93 -2.63
N SER A 199 -13.54 18.43 -3.49
CA SER A 199 -14.48 17.61 -4.27
C SER A 199 -15.27 16.58 -3.42
N GLY A 200 -15.65 16.96 -2.20
CA GLY A 200 -16.36 16.11 -1.25
C GLY A 200 -15.48 15.13 -0.46
N LEU A 201 -14.18 14.99 -0.80
CA LEU A 201 -13.24 14.09 -0.14
C LEU A 201 -12.44 14.81 0.96
N PRO A 202 -12.23 14.21 2.14
CA PRO A 202 -11.45 14.81 3.20
C PRO A 202 -9.95 14.86 2.86
N VAL A 203 -9.31 15.97 3.19
CA VAL A 203 -7.86 16.16 3.07
C VAL A 203 -7.16 15.44 4.22
N TYR A 204 -6.16 14.62 3.89
CA TYR A 204 -5.35 13.87 4.84
C TYR A 204 -3.86 14.20 4.66
N ASP A 205 -3.09 14.14 5.75
CA ASP A 205 -1.63 14.24 5.70
C ASP A 205 -0.99 12.96 5.14
N LYS A 206 -1.63 11.81 5.35
CA LYS A 206 -1.12 10.51 4.94
C LYS A 206 -2.25 9.53 4.69
N VAL A 207 -2.09 8.69 3.69
CA VAL A 207 -3.02 7.63 3.30
C VAL A 207 -2.30 6.28 3.24
N PRO A 208 -3.00 5.14 3.21
CA PRO A 208 -2.36 3.82 3.02
C PRO A 208 -1.52 3.74 1.75
N ASN A 209 -0.66 2.71 1.63
CA ASN A 209 0.03 2.34 0.39
C ASN A 209 -0.92 1.78 -0.69
N PHE A 210 -2.12 2.28 -0.71
CA PHE A 210 -3.17 2.02 -1.68
C PHE A 210 -3.72 3.37 -2.13
N PHE A 211 -3.10 3.94 -3.14
CA PHE A 211 -3.46 5.27 -3.63
C PHE A 211 -3.19 5.46 -5.12
N ILE A 212 -4.07 6.20 -5.78
CA ILE A 212 -3.87 6.73 -7.12
C ILE A 212 -3.24 8.11 -7.00
N CYS A 213 -2.30 8.42 -7.88
CA CYS A 213 -1.66 9.74 -7.93
C CYS A 213 -1.41 10.21 -9.34
N ARG A 214 -1.22 11.53 -9.52
CA ARG A 214 -0.70 12.11 -10.75
C ARG A 214 0.77 11.78 -10.89
N THR A 215 1.14 11.09 -11.96
CA THR A 215 2.50 10.57 -12.17
C THR A 215 3.54 11.68 -12.21
N ASP A 216 3.27 12.78 -12.89
CA ASP A 216 4.17 13.93 -12.99
C ASP A 216 4.38 14.64 -11.64
N ARG A 217 3.34 14.67 -10.80
CA ARG A 217 3.38 15.32 -9.49
C ARG A 217 4.16 14.51 -8.47
N ILE A 218 3.90 13.20 -8.38
CA ILE A 218 4.60 12.34 -7.43
C ILE A 218 6.08 12.20 -7.76
N LYS A 219 6.48 12.28 -9.05
CA LYS A 219 7.88 12.31 -9.50
C LYS A 219 8.68 13.46 -8.88
N LYS A 220 8.05 14.58 -8.52
CA LYS A 220 8.71 15.73 -7.90
C LYS A 220 9.15 15.44 -6.47
N VAL A 221 8.51 14.52 -5.77
CA VAL A 221 8.84 14.15 -4.38
C VAL A 221 9.66 12.86 -4.34
N GLY A 222 9.23 11.81 -5.03
CA GLY A 222 9.84 10.50 -5.07
C GLY A 222 10.04 9.89 -3.66
N TRP A 223 10.70 8.76 -3.56
CA TRP A 223 11.06 8.11 -2.30
C TRP A 223 12.55 8.25 -1.97
N ASP A 224 12.91 8.30 -0.68
CA ASP A 224 14.31 8.32 -0.24
C ASP A 224 14.89 6.89 -0.33
N ASN A 225 15.76 6.63 -1.29
CA ASN A 225 16.36 5.31 -1.54
C ASN A 225 17.14 4.74 -0.34
N LYS A 226 17.49 5.56 0.66
CA LYS A 226 18.12 5.10 1.89
C LYS A 226 17.14 4.37 2.83
N LEU A 227 15.84 4.51 2.58
CA LEU A 227 14.77 3.91 3.39
C LEU A 227 14.19 2.70 2.65
N LYS A 228 14.55 1.50 3.08
CA LYS A 228 14.11 0.26 2.43
C LYS A 228 12.70 -0.18 2.86
N LYS A 229 12.27 0.17 4.08
CA LYS A 229 11.05 -0.35 4.74
C LYS A 229 10.28 0.69 5.55
N LEU A 230 10.92 1.78 5.97
CA LEU A 230 10.32 2.83 6.81
C LEU A 230 10.05 4.12 6.01
N GLU A 231 9.82 3.99 4.73
CA GLU A 231 9.68 5.08 3.75
C GLU A 231 8.33 5.82 3.82
N HIS A 232 7.29 5.16 4.32
CA HIS A 232 5.91 5.63 4.17
C HIS A 232 5.67 6.99 4.85
N ALA A 233 6.02 7.13 6.13
CA ALA A 233 5.89 8.40 6.84
C ALA A 233 6.86 9.46 6.31
N ASP A 234 8.08 9.07 5.90
CA ASP A 234 9.06 9.97 5.28
C ASP A 234 8.52 10.58 3.98
N PHE A 235 7.96 9.73 3.10
CA PHE A 235 7.38 10.20 1.85
C PHE A 235 6.30 11.26 2.09
N PHE A 236 5.30 10.99 2.94
CA PHE A 236 4.22 11.92 3.20
C PHE A 236 4.68 13.16 3.97
N THR A 237 5.72 13.06 4.81
CA THR A 237 6.34 14.23 5.45
C THR A 237 6.96 15.18 4.42
N ARG A 238 7.66 14.63 3.39
CA ARG A 238 8.24 15.42 2.31
C ARG A 238 7.21 15.91 1.29
N ALA A 239 6.11 15.17 1.13
CA ALA A 239 5.00 15.55 0.25
C ALA A 239 4.14 16.66 0.83
N ARG A 240 4.14 16.85 2.16
CA ARG A 240 3.38 17.91 2.83
C ARG A 240 3.80 19.30 2.31
N GLY A 241 2.82 20.10 1.92
CA GLY A 241 3.03 21.42 1.30
C GLY A 241 3.38 21.37 -0.20
N VAL A 242 3.56 20.18 -0.77
CA VAL A 242 3.86 19.97 -2.19
C VAL A 242 2.71 19.28 -2.92
N LEU A 243 2.14 18.23 -2.31
CA LEU A 243 1.09 17.39 -2.90
C LEU A 243 -0.20 17.48 -2.06
N LEU A 244 -1.32 17.72 -2.74
CA LEU A 244 -2.64 17.63 -2.10
C LEU A 244 -3.09 16.18 -2.05
N THR A 245 -3.24 15.65 -0.82
CA THR A 245 -3.68 14.28 -0.56
C THR A 245 -5.10 14.27 -0.03
N VAL A 246 -5.98 13.48 -0.66
CA VAL A 246 -7.36 13.24 -0.21
C VAL A 246 -7.59 11.76 0.05
N TYR A 247 -8.66 11.43 0.76
CA TYR A 247 -9.01 10.05 1.10
C TYR A 247 -10.43 9.71 0.67
N ASP A 248 -10.61 8.59 -0.04
CA ASP A 248 -11.91 8.06 -0.43
C ASP A 248 -12.21 6.73 0.29
N GLU A 249 -13.20 6.74 1.17
CA GLU A 249 -13.65 5.52 1.86
C GLU A 249 -14.28 4.47 0.95
N LYS A 250 -14.77 4.87 -0.23
CA LYS A 250 -15.43 3.97 -1.19
C LYS A 250 -14.41 3.21 -2.01
N PHE A 251 -13.23 3.80 -2.25
CA PHE A 251 -12.10 3.13 -2.90
C PHE A 251 -11.43 2.19 -1.91
N ALA A 252 -11.62 0.88 -2.06
CA ALA A 252 -11.19 -0.08 -1.05
C ALA A 252 -10.48 -1.30 -1.65
N CYS A 253 -9.52 -1.86 -0.90
CA CYS A 253 -8.93 -3.17 -1.16
C CYS A 253 -8.87 -4.00 0.12
N LEU A 254 -8.74 -5.33 -0.03
CA LEU A 254 -8.45 -6.23 1.07
C LEU A 254 -6.93 -6.33 1.24
N HIS A 255 -6.48 -6.50 2.46
CA HIS A 255 -5.08 -6.79 2.80
C HIS A 255 -5.01 -8.16 3.45
N ALA A 256 -4.24 -9.06 2.86
CA ALA A 256 -4.07 -10.44 3.31
C ALA A 256 -2.61 -10.66 3.75
N PRO A 257 -2.22 -10.14 4.93
CA PRO A 257 -0.83 -10.14 5.39
C PRO A 257 -0.33 -11.55 5.72
N THR A 258 1.00 -11.71 5.76
CA THR A 258 1.69 -12.97 6.07
C THR A 258 2.49 -12.88 7.38
N PRO A 259 1.85 -12.64 8.54
CA PRO A 259 2.55 -12.34 9.80
C PRO A 259 3.32 -13.51 10.38
N PHE A 260 2.99 -14.74 9.99
CA PHE A 260 3.65 -15.95 10.45
C PHE A 260 4.69 -16.50 9.46
N ASP A 261 5.02 -15.77 8.41
CA ASP A 261 6.18 -16.06 7.57
C ASP A 261 7.45 -15.58 8.28
N GLY A 262 8.10 -16.49 9.02
CA GLY A 262 9.25 -16.15 9.87
C GLY A 262 10.44 -15.62 9.08
N LYS A 263 10.70 -16.17 7.86
CA LYS A 263 11.78 -15.71 7.00
C LYS A 263 11.55 -14.27 6.56
N TYR A 264 10.38 -13.99 6.01
CA TYR A 264 10.00 -12.65 5.56
C TYR A 264 9.93 -11.65 6.72
N MET A 265 9.32 -12.03 7.86
CA MET A 265 9.18 -11.14 9.02
C MET A 265 10.51 -10.78 9.66
N LYS A 266 11.52 -11.68 9.65
CA LYS A 266 12.88 -11.36 10.09
C LYS A 266 13.50 -10.26 9.23
N LEU A 267 13.38 -10.38 7.90
CA LEU A 267 13.87 -9.37 6.96
C LEU A 267 13.13 -8.04 7.10
N ARG A 268 11.81 -8.09 7.27
CA ARG A 268 10.96 -6.90 7.44
C ARG A 268 11.25 -6.13 8.73
N ASN A 269 11.53 -6.81 9.82
CA ASN A 269 11.70 -6.20 11.15
C ASN A 269 13.12 -5.66 11.38
N ASP A 270 14.07 -5.99 10.54
CA ASP A 270 15.44 -5.45 10.61
C ASP A 270 15.48 -4.02 10.04
N CYS A 271 15.18 -3.05 10.89
CA CYS A 271 15.04 -1.63 10.53
C CYS A 271 15.98 -0.71 11.35
N ALA A 272 17.01 -1.24 12.00
CA ALA A 272 17.87 -0.45 12.90
C ALA A 272 18.55 0.72 12.17
N VAL A 273 19.15 0.46 11.00
CA VAL A 273 19.82 1.47 10.18
C VAL A 273 18.84 2.58 9.74
N GLU A 274 17.66 2.19 9.28
CA GLU A 274 16.66 3.15 8.80
C GLU A 274 16.12 4.02 9.93
N ARG A 275 15.90 3.44 11.12
CA ARG A 275 15.52 4.22 12.32
C ARG A 275 16.58 5.26 12.67
N PHE A 276 17.86 4.91 12.59
CA PHE A 276 18.96 5.85 12.81
C PHE A 276 18.95 6.97 11.75
N ILE A 277 18.75 6.65 10.46
CA ILE A 277 18.63 7.65 9.38
C ILE A 277 17.47 8.62 9.67
N LEU A 278 16.30 8.10 10.02
CA LEU A 278 15.11 8.90 10.31
C LEU A 278 15.27 9.77 11.57
N MET A 279 15.88 9.22 12.61
CA MET A 279 16.22 9.99 13.82
C MET A 279 17.13 11.16 13.49
N LYS A 280 18.20 10.91 12.72
CA LYS A 280 19.11 11.96 12.28
C LYS A 280 18.41 12.99 11.38
N LYS A 281 17.53 12.54 10.48
CA LYS A 281 16.84 13.41 9.51
C LYS A 281 15.84 14.37 10.16
N TYR A 282 15.07 13.90 11.14
CA TYR A 282 13.92 14.62 11.65
C TYR A 282 14.03 15.10 13.11
N PHE A 283 14.96 14.57 13.89
CA PHE A 283 15.02 14.88 15.33
C PHE A 283 16.35 15.49 15.78
N SER A 284 17.45 15.36 14.99
CA SER A 284 18.74 15.94 15.38
C SER A 284 18.86 17.44 15.13
N LYS A 285 17.92 18.06 14.41
CA LYS A 285 17.91 19.54 14.21
C LYS A 285 17.51 20.33 15.45
N ASN A 286 16.94 19.70 16.49
CA ASN A 286 16.53 20.37 17.73
C ASN A 286 17.54 20.20 18.90
N ALA A 287 18.71 19.60 18.65
CA ALA A 287 19.81 19.62 19.60
C ALA A 287 20.68 20.85 19.32
N THR A 288 20.20 22.02 19.68
CA THR A 288 21.06 23.21 19.87
C THR A 288 22.03 22.84 20.99
N PRO A 289 23.37 22.98 20.81
CA PRO A 289 24.30 22.82 21.93
C PRO A 289 23.98 23.90 22.97
N GLN A 290 23.67 23.50 24.19
CA GLN A 290 23.77 24.38 25.35
C GLN A 290 25.25 24.59 25.69
#